data_57130057bb2a407f93ce468a40e28a26
#
_entry.id   57130057bb2a407f93ce468a40e28a26
#
_cell.length_a   1.000
_cell.length_b   1.000
_cell.length_c   1.000
_cell.angle_alpha   90.00
_cell.angle_beta   90.00
_cell.angle_gamma   90.00
#
_symmetry.space_group_name_H-M   'P 1'
#
loop_
_entity.id
_entity.type
_entity.pdbx_description
1 polymer ?
#
loop_
_entity_poly.entity_id
_entity_poly.type
_entity_poly.pdbx_seq_one_letter_code
_entity_poly.pdbx_strand_id
1 'polypeptide(L)'
;MRWLFALLLIPNLALASVGEIGKVKGSGAIERGDDSIAAVDGVGIKMDDTAVTANGKIQIDFLDDTRVDITEHSRLFIDEFVYDPANDIGSLSIKATLGTVRYASGQIAKKYQQNVKIATPSATIAVRGTDFIMVVDELGGSMITLLPSCDEDMVCYTGEIEVETDAGFVILNQAFQATQTTHNMRPPGKPYVIGLPEERINQLLILRKRNPYVDEE
;
A
#
# COMPACT_ATOMS: atom_id res chain seq x y z
N MET A 1 40.61 11.55 -44.78
CA MET A 1 39.41 12.06 -44.10
C MET A 1 38.89 10.96 -43.19
N ARG A 2 39.26 11.02 -41.86
CA ARG A 2 38.89 9.99 -40.85
C ARG A 2 37.65 10.49 -40.11
N TRP A 3 36.52 9.85 -40.31
CA TRP A 3 35.28 10.13 -39.59
C TRP A 3 35.35 9.43 -38.21
N LEU A 4 35.48 10.19 -37.15
CA LEU A 4 35.34 9.74 -35.78
C LEU A 4 33.82 9.65 -35.47
N PHE A 5 33.29 8.42 -35.43
CA PHE A 5 31.96 8.15 -34.87
C PHE A 5 32.09 8.29 -33.30
N ALA A 6 31.59 9.39 -32.76
CA ALA A 6 31.38 9.53 -31.35
C ALA A 6 30.20 8.66 -30.93
N LEU A 7 30.47 7.56 -30.26
CA LEU A 7 29.45 6.71 -29.62
C LEU A 7 28.90 7.48 -28.42
N LEU A 8 27.72 8.06 -28.55
CA LEU A 8 26.97 8.67 -27.45
C LEU A 8 26.50 7.53 -26.52
N LEU A 9 27.22 7.33 -25.41
CA LEU A 9 26.73 6.56 -24.26
C LEU A 9 25.57 7.35 -23.63
N ILE A 10 24.34 6.93 -23.90
CA ILE A 10 23.16 7.39 -23.18
C ILE A 10 23.19 6.64 -21.82
N PRO A 11 23.34 7.32 -20.68
CA PRO A 11 23.24 6.65 -19.39
C PRO A 11 21.79 6.15 -19.24
N ASN A 12 21.62 4.83 -19.20
CA ASN A 12 20.38 4.23 -18.72
C ASN A 12 20.24 4.66 -17.24
N LEU A 13 19.35 5.60 -16.94
CA LEU A 13 18.86 5.81 -15.58
C LEU A 13 18.09 4.53 -15.19
N ALA A 14 18.77 3.60 -14.57
CA ALA A 14 18.12 2.51 -13.90
C ALA A 14 17.31 3.13 -12.75
N LEU A 15 15.98 3.19 -12.86
CA LEU A 15 15.12 3.56 -11.74
C LEU A 15 15.43 2.60 -10.59
N ALA A 16 15.86 3.17 -9.47
CA ALA A 16 16.18 2.40 -8.26
C ALA A 16 14.91 1.69 -7.78
N SER A 17 15.07 0.50 -7.21
CA SER A 17 13.98 -0.21 -6.55
C SER A 17 13.53 0.58 -5.31
N VAL A 18 12.23 0.73 -5.13
CA VAL A 18 11.60 1.40 -3.99
C VAL A 18 11.13 0.39 -2.93
N GLY A 19 11.22 -0.88 -3.24
CA GLY A 19 10.83 -2.01 -2.41
C GLY A 19 11.02 -3.31 -3.18
N GLU A 20 10.52 -4.40 -2.63
CA GLU A 20 10.56 -5.72 -3.26
C GLU A 20 9.30 -6.53 -2.95
N ILE A 21 9.09 -7.59 -3.70
CA ILE A 21 8.08 -8.58 -3.37
C ILE A 21 8.63 -9.45 -2.24
N GLY A 22 8.09 -9.28 -1.03
CA GLY A 22 8.47 -10.07 0.13
C GLY A 22 7.92 -11.49 0.08
N LYS A 23 6.70 -11.66 -0.44
CA LYS A 23 6.04 -12.98 -0.54
C LYS A 23 4.98 -13.04 -1.62
N VAL A 24 4.95 -14.18 -2.32
CA VAL A 24 3.88 -14.52 -3.27
C VAL A 24 3.20 -15.83 -2.88
N LYS A 25 1.87 -15.87 -3.04
CA LYS A 25 1.07 -17.09 -3.03
C LYS A 25 0.16 -17.09 -4.26
N GLY A 26 0.16 -18.15 -5.05
CA GLY A 26 -0.61 -18.23 -6.29
C GLY A 26 0.07 -17.48 -7.43
N SER A 27 -0.69 -16.72 -8.22
CA SER A 27 -0.19 -16.05 -9.43
C SER A 27 -0.46 -14.55 -9.43
N GLY A 28 0.50 -13.80 -9.97
CA GLY A 28 0.43 -12.37 -10.18
C GLY A 28 1.57 -11.89 -11.05
N ALA A 29 1.58 -10.62 -11.36
CA ALA A 29 2.58 -9.97 -12.20
C ALA A 29 2.83 -8.52 -11.74
N ILE A 30 4.01 -8.00 -12.09
CA ILE A 30 4.34 -6.59 -12.04
C ILE A 30 4.34 -6.08 -13.49
N GLU A 31 3.42 -5.20 -13.80
CA GLU A 31 3.36 -4.49 -15.07
C GLU A 31 4.27 -3.26 -14.97
N ARG A 32 5.26 -3.19 -15.85
CA ARG A 32 6.28 -2.13 -15.90
C ARG A 32 6.40 -1.59 -17.31
N GLY A 33 5.77 -0.46 -17.61
CA GLY A 33 5.60 0.02 -18.98
C GLY A 33 4.87 -1.02 -19.82
N ASP A 34 5.50 -1.49 -20.90
CA ASP A 34 4.94 -2.53 -21.79
C ASP A 34 5.31 -3.96 -21.35
N ASP A 35 6.14 -4.11 -20.32
CA ASP A 35 6.59 -5.40 -19.82
C ASP A 35 5.67 -5.96 -18.73
N SER A 36 5.51 -7.28 -18.71
CA SER A 36 4.83 -8.01 -17.65
C SER A 36 5.79 -9.02 -17.01
N ILE A 37 6.19 -8.74 -15.79
CA ILE A 37 7.15 -9.52 -15.01
C ILE A 37 6.38 -10.42 -14.06
N ALA A 38 6.61 -11.74 -14.10
CA ALA A 38 5.97 -12.66 -13.15
C ALA A 38 6.32 -12.26 -11.70
N ALA A 39 5.30 -12.19 -10.84
CA ALA A 39 5.51 -11.91 -9.43
C ALA A 39 6.14 -13.13 -8.76
N VAL A 40 7.36 -12.98 -8.26
CA VAL A 40 8.08 -13.97 -7.42
C VAL A 40 8.80 -13.23 -6.30
N ASP A 41 9.07 -13.93 -5.21
CA ASP A 41 9.75 -13.38 -4.05
C ASP A 41 11.10 -12.76 -4.46
N GLY A 42 11.43 -11.57 -3.96
CA GLY A 42 12.64 -10.81 -4.25
C GLY A 42 12.62 -9.97 -5.54
N VAL A 43 11.55 -9.99 -6.32
CA VAL A 43 11.43 -9.07 -7.47
C VAL A 43 11.34 -7.63 -6.96
N GLY A 44 12.28 -6.79 -7.40
CA GLY A 44 12.31 -5.37 -7.06
C GLY A 44 11.14 -4.58 -7.66
N ILE A 45 10.48 -3.80 -6.83
CA ILE A 45 9.39 -2.87 -7.20
C ILE A 45 9.99 -1.50 -7.50
N LYS A 46 9.47 -0.84 -8.52
CA LYS A 46 9.87 0.51 -8.92
C LYS A 46 8.68 1.46 -8.93
N MET A 47 8.97 2.75 -9.00
CA MET A 47 7.92 3.73 -9.33
C MET A 47 7.36 3.43 -10.71
N ASP A 48 6.09 3.76 -10.90
CA ASP A 48 5.28 3.50 -12.09
C ASP A 48 4.97 2.01 -12.35
N ASP A 49 5.37 1.09 -11.46
CA ASP A 49 4.94 -0.30 -11.53
C ASP A 49 3.46 -0.45 -11.12
N THR A 50 2.78 -1.40 -11.75
CA THR A 50 1.47 -1.87 -11.31
C THR A 50 1.58 -3.33 -10.87
N ALA A 51 1.32 -3.60 -9.60
CA ALA A 51 1.19 -4.96 -9.11
C ALA A 51 -0.23 -5.48 -9.37
N VAL A 52 -0.32 -6.65 -10.01
CA VAL A 52 -1.59 -7.28 -10.41
C VAL A 52 -1.61 -8.71 -9.89
N THR A 53 -2.70 -9.09 -9.24
CA THR A 53 -2.95 -10.47 -8.84
C THR A 53 -4.06 -11.10 -9.67
N ALA A 54 -3.89 -12.35 -10.02
CA ALA A 54 -4.97 -13.20 -10.52
C ALA A 54 -5.54 -14.04 -9.33
N ASN A 55 -5.37 -15.35 -9.36
CA ASN A 55 -5.75 -16.21 -8.22
C ASN A 55 -4.58 -16.28 -7.23
N GLY A 56 -4.21 -15.15 -6.61
CA GLY A 56 -3.02 -15.08 -5.78
C GLY A 56 -3.01 -13.90 -4.82
N LYS A 57 -1.93 -13.84 -4.05
CA LYS A 57 -1.62 -12.76 -3.11
C LYS A 57 -0.17 -12.35 -3.27
N ILE A 58 0.09 -11.05 -3.25
CA ILE A 58 1.43 -10.47 -3.28
C ILE A 58 1.58 -9.58 -2.05
N GLN A 59 2.68 -9.76 -1.34
CA GLN A 59 3.15 -8.83 -0.31
C GLN A 59 4.27 -7.99 -0.92
N ILE A 60 4.18 -6.69 -0.79
CA ILE A 60 5.21 -5.72 -1.19
C ILE A 60 5.77 -5.11 0.10
N ASP A 61 7.08 -5.21 0.27
CA ASP A 61 7.83 -4.58 1.36
C ASP A 61 8.62 -3.40 0.79
N PHE A 62 8.28 -2.18 1.23
CA PHE A 62 8.96 -0.95 0.80
C PHE A 62 10.19 -0.67 1.66
N LEU A 63 11.12 0.15 1.15
CA LEU A 63 12.38 0.49 1.83
C LEU A 63 12.21 1.23 3.16
N ASP A 64 11.03 1.78 3.44
CA ASP A 64 10.70 2.46 4.70
C ASP A 64 9.96 1.54 5.70
N ASP A 65 9.98 0.24 5.51
CA ASP A 65 9.21 -0.77 6.26
C ASP A 65 7.68 -0.67 6.06
N THR A 66 7.19 0.12 5.13
CA THR A 66 5.79 0.06 4.71
C THR A 66 5.52 -1.30 4.07
N ARG A 67 4.45 -1.95 4.48
CA ARG A 67 4.00 -3.22 3.89
C ARG A 67 2.63 -3.08 3.25
N VAL A 68 2.52 -3.61 2.04
CA VAL A 68 1.25 -3.65 1.32
C VAL A 68 0.97 -5.08 0.86
N ASP A 69 -0.15 -5.64 1.32
CA ASP A 69 -0.64 -6.94 0.87
C ASP A 69 -1.79 -6.74 -0.12
N ILE A 70 -1.69 -7.29 -1.31
CA ILE A 70 -2.77 -7.33 -2.30
C ILE A 70 -3.28 -8.77 -2.44
N THR A 71 -4.61 -8.96 -2.40
CA THR A 71 -5.21 -10.28 -2.50
C THR A 71 -5.64 -10.59 -3.94
N GLU A 72 -6.46 -11.61 -4.12
CA GLU A 72 -6.92 -12.06 -5.44
C GLU A 72 -7.65 -10.96 -6.22
N HIS A 73 -7.44 -10.93 -7.54
CA HIS A 73 -8.08 -9.99 -8.47
C HIS A 73 -7.89 -8.52 -8.08
N SER A 74 -6.70 -8.17 -7.57
CA SER A 74 -6.38 -6.82 -7.13
C SER A 74 -5.39 -6.14 -8.07
N ARG A 75 -5.44 -4.80 -8.08
CA ARG A 75 -4.57 -3.96 -8.90
C ARG A 75 -4.12 -2.74 -8.08
N LEU A 76 -2.80 -2.60 -7.92
CA LEU A 76 -2.15 -1.55 -7.14
C LEU A 76 -1.08 -0.87 -7.98
N PHE A 77 -1.18 0.43 -8.18
CA PHE A 77 -0.18 1.26 -8.86
C PHE A 77 0.71 1.98 -7.85
N ILE A 78 2.02 1.96 -8.08
CA ILE A 78 3.04 2.64 -7.28
C ILE A 78 3.32 4.00 -7.94
N ASP A 79 2.76 5.07 -7.38
CA ASP A 79 2.76 6.41 -7.98
C ASP A 79 4.00 7.23 -7.59
N GLU A 80 4.31 7.27 -6.29
CA GLU A 80 5.43 8.03 -5.77
C GLU A 80 6.03 7.31 -4.56
N PHE A 81 7.35 7.29 -4.47
CA PHE A 81 8.08 6.87 -3.29
C PHE A 81 9.40 7.63 -3.18
N VAL A 82 9.55 8.37 -2.10
CA VAL A 82 10.80 9.01 -1.71
C VAL A 82 11.08 8.66 -0.27
N TYR A 83 12.25 8.13 0.04
CA TYR A 83 12.68 7.86 1.40
C TYR A 83 14.16 8.18 1.56
N ASP A 84 14.45 9.33 2.16
CA ASP A 84 15.79 9.81 2.47
C ASP A 84 15.85 10.29 3.93
N PRO A 85 16.03 9.37 4.88
CA PRO A 85 16.05 9.71 6.30
C PRO A 85 17.23 10.60 6.70
N ALA A 86 18.32 10.64 5.90
CA ALA A 86 19.48 11.48 6.17
C ALA A 86 19.18 12.95 5.91
N ASN A 87 18.34 13.26 4.92
CA ASN A 87 17.91 14.61 4.59
C ASN A 87 16.51 14.96 5.12
N ASP A 88 15.93 14.10 5.97
CA ASP A 88 14.60 14.30 6.57
C ASP A 88 13.48 14.41 5.53
N ILE A 89 13.52 13.56 4.49
CA ILE A 89 12.55 13.55 3.38
C ILE A 89 11.89 12.18 3.29
N GLY A 90 10.55 12.18 3.16
CA GLY A 90 9.78 10.98 2.93
C GLY A 90 8.42 11.29 2.32
N SER A 91 8.04 10.57 1.26
CA SER A 91 6.70 10.59 0.67
C SER A 91 6.34 9.24 0.05
N LEU A 92 5.08 8.89 0.12
CA LEU A 92 4.52 7.67 -0.48
C LEU A 92 3.14 7.98 -1.07
N SER A 93 2.96 7.64 -2.34
CA SER A 93 1.67 7.65 -3.03
C SER A 93 1.44 6.33 -3.75
N ILE A 94 0.32 5.67 -3.44
CA ILE A 94 -0.13 4.45 -4.12
C ILE A 94 -1.60 4.56 -4.51
N LYS A 95 -2.00 3.84 -5.56
CA LYS A 95 -3.38 3.84 -6.05
C LYS A 95 -3.91 2.42 -6.16
N ALA A 96 -4.89 2.07 -5.32
CA ALA A 96 -5.64 0.82 -5.43
C ALA A 96 -6.84 1.03 -6.34
N THR A 97 -6.86 0.36 -7.49
CA THR A 97 -7.91 0.55 -8.49
C THR A 97 -8.92 -0.58 -8.55
N LEU A 98 -8.59 -1.74 -7.96
CA LEU A 98 -9.48 -2.89 -7.88
C LEU A 98 -9.01 -3.84 -6.76
N GLY A 99 -9.96 -4.54 -6.15
CA GLY A 99 -9.70 -5.65 -5.24
C GLY A 99 -9.44 -5.24 -3.80
N THR A 100 -8.78 -6.09 -3.04
CA THR A 100 -8.53 -5.88 -1.63
C THR A 100 -7.04 -5.63 -1.38
N VAL A 101 -6.76 -4.49 -0.76
CA VAL A 101 -5.43 -4.04 -0.40
C VAL A 101 -5.38 -3.78 1.10
N ARG A 102 -4.43 -4.39 1.79
CA ARG A 102 -4.08 -4.06 3.16
C ARG A 102 -2.81 -3.22 3.17
N TYR A 103 -2.84 -2.14 3.88
CA TYR A 103 -1.72 -1.25 4.11
C TYR A 103 -1.30 -1.30 5.58
N ALA A 104 0.00 -1.45 5.83
CA ALA A 104 0.61 -1.33 7.15
C ALA A 104 1.71 -0.27 7.11
N SER A 105 1.59 0.72 7.98
CA SER A 105 2.45 1.90 8.00
C SER A 105 3.91 1.60 8.31
N GLY A 106 4.82 2.12 7.49
CA GLY A 106 6.26 2.18 7.73
C GLY A 106 6.74 3.47 8.37
N GLN A 107 8.00 3.81 8.12
CA GLN A 107 8.67 4.97 8.74
C GLN A 107 8.18 6.31 8.17
N ILE A 108 7.84 6.36 6.87
CA ILE A 108 7.31 7.59 6.25
C ILE A 108 6.03 8.02 6.96
N ALA A 109 5.07 7.11 7.15
CA ALA A 109 3.80 7.43 7.81
C ALA A 109 3.96 7.81 9.28
N LYS A 110 4.98 7.31 9.96
CA LYS A 110 5.27 7.64 11.37
C LYS A 110 5.90 9.01 11.52
N LYS A 111 6.82 9.37 10.62
CA LYS A 111 7.63 10.59 10.72
C LYS A 111 7.09 11.74 9.88
N TYR A 112 6.54 11.45 8.69
CA TYR A 112 6.08 12.41 7.69
C TYR A 112 4.58 12.23 7.40
N GLN A 113 3.75 12.26 8.42
CA GLN A 113 2.33 11.86 8.40
C GLN A 113 1.49 12.49 7.27
N GLN A 114 1.83 13.70 6.82
CA GLN A 114 1.11 14.38 5.74
C GLN A 114 1.53 13.95 4.33
N ASN A 115 2.59 13.14 4.23
CA ASN A 115 3.21 12.77 2.96
C ASN A 115 2.85 11.35 2.51
N VAL A 116 1.89 10.70 3.18
CA VAL A 116 1.36 9.40 2.75
C VAL A 116 -0.05 9.58 2.22
N LYS A 117 -0.22 9.27 0.94
CA LYS A 117 -1.51 9.34 0.24
C LYS A 117 -1.82 8.01 -0.43
N ILE A 118 -2.98 7.48 -0.16
CA ILE A 118 -3.45 6.26 -0.78
C ILE A 118 -4.77 6.55 -1.46
N ALA A 119 -4.79 6.39 -2.79
CA ALA A 119 -5.94 6.72 -3.60
C ALA A 119 -6.73 5.47 -4.01
N THR A 120 -8.03 5.64 -4.09
CA THR A 120 -8.96 4.75 -4.79
C THR A 120 -9.72 5.57 -5.84
N PRO A 121 -10.50 4.96 -6.75
CA PRO A 121 -11.29 5.73 -7.70
C PRO A 121 -12.31 6.68 -7.07
N SER A 122 -12.73 6.41 -5.84
CA SER A 122 -13.78 7.17 -5.15
C SER A 122 -13.31 8.00 -3.96
N ALA A 123 -12.04 7.86 -3.51
CA ALA A 123 -11.55 8.58 -2.33
C ALA A 123 -10.02 8.66 -2.29
N THR A 124 -9.51 9.60 -1.50
CA THR A 124 -8.12 9.66 -1.06
C THR A 124 -8.07 9.40 0.45
N ILE A 125 -7.11 8.59 0.89
CA ILE A 125 -6.87 8.24 2.29
C ILE A 125 -5.57 8.87 2.72
N ALA A 126 -5.62 9.79 3.69
CA ALA A 126 -4.45 10.31 4.38
C ALA A 126 -4.18 9.47 5.64
N VAL A 127 -2.94 9.04 5.82
CA VAL A 127 -2.56 8.04 6.83
C VAL A 127 -1.66 8.64 7.90
N ARG A 128 -2.02 8.41 9.17
CA ARG A 128 -1.24 8.85 10.32
C ARG A 128 -0.77 7.66 11.15
N GLY A 129 0.14 6.87 10.56
CA GLY A 129 0.84 5.81 11.27
C GLY A 129 -0.06 4.66 11.75
N THR A 130 -0.83 4.03 10.86
CA THR A 130 -1.76 2.96 11.22
C THR A 130 -1.91 1.92 10.11
N ASP A 131 -2.59 0.83 10.42
CA ASP A 131 -2.94 -0.23 9.49
C ASP A 131 -4.40 -0.09 9.08
N PHE A 132 -4.71 -0.40 7.82
CA PHE A 132 -6.09 -0.46 7.34
C PHE A 132 -6.23 -1.38 6.13
N ILE A 133 -7.46 -1.75 5.84
CA ILE A 133 -7.84 -2.49 4.63
C ILE A 133 -8.74 -1.61 3.79
N MET A 134 -8.52 -1.63 2.49
CA MET A 134 -9.45 -1.08 1.50
C MET A 134 -9.89 -2.18 0.53
N VAL A 135 -11.17 -2.17 0.20
CA VAL A 135 -11.78 -3.01 -0.83
C VAL A 135 -12.34 -2.09 -1.89
N VAL A 136 -11.87 -2.25 -3.12
CA VAL A 136 -12.32 -1.47 -4.29
C VAL A 136 -13.08 -2.39 -5.22
N ASP A 137 -14.31 -2.04 -5.54
CA ASP A 137 -15.15 -2.79 -6.45
C ASP A 137 -14.95 -2.39 -7.93
N GLU A 138 -15.55 -3.13 -8.85
CA GLU A 138 -15.45 -2.90 -10.28
C GLU A 138 -16.08 -1.58 -10.75
N LEU A 139 -16.94 -0.98 -9.93
CA LEU A 139 -17.57 0.32 -10.20
C LEU A 139 -16.76 1.49 -9.61
N GLY A 140 -15.63 1.19 -8.93
CA GLY A 140 -14.76 2.16 -8.27
C GLY A 140 -15.23 2.56 -6.88
N GLY A 141 -16.33 1.99 -6.37
CA GLY A 141 -16.74 2.13 -4.98
C GLY A 141 -15.70 1.52 -4.04
N SER A 142 -15.54 2.10 -2.85
CA SER A 142 -14.52 1.64 -1.91
C SER A 142 -15.07 1.50 -0.50
N MET A 143 -14.66 0.45 0.21
CA MET A 143 -14.86 0.29 1.64
C MET A 143 -13.49 0.36 2.32
N ILE A 144 -13.32 1.27 3.25
CA ILE A 144 -12.08 1.48 4.00
C ILE A 144 -12.35 1.13 5.46
N THR A 145 -11.52 0.26 6.04
CA THR A 145 -11.64 -0.22 7.42
C THR A 145 -10.34 -0.04 8.16
N LEU A 146 -10.35 0.75 9.23
CA LEU A 146 -9.21 0.97 10.11
C LEU A 146 -8.94 -0.29 10.95
N LEU A 147 -7.70 -0.74 10.98
CA LEU A 147 -7.27 -1.89 11.78
C LEU A 147 -6.45 -1.44 12.98
N PRO A 148 -6.52 -2.16 14.10
CA PRO A 148 -5.56 -1.97 15.17
C PRO A 148 -4.18 -2.49 14.71
N SER A 149 -3.13 -1.80 15.14
CA SER A 149 -1.74 -2.20 15.03
C SER A 149 -1.30 -2.78 16.34
N CYS A 150 -0.77 -4.01 16.35
CA CYS A 150 -0.32 -4.66 17.58
C CYS A 150 1.22 -4.86 17.54
N ASP A 151 1.89 -4.66 18.66
CA ASP A 151 3.31 -4.98 18.82
C ASP A 151 3.53 -6.48 19.14
N GLU A 152 4.79 -6.86 19.37
CA GLU A 152 5.19 -8.24 19.68
C GLU A 152 4.59 -8.75 21.00
N ASP A 153 4.34 -7.87 21.93
CA ASP A 153 3.72 -8.17 23.23
C ASP A 153 2.18 -8.21 23.15
N MET A 154 1.61 -8.13 21.93
CA MET A 154 0.17 -8.09 21.65
C MET A 154 -0.53 -6.87 22.26
N VAL A 155 0.23 -5.80 22.56
CA VAL A 155 -0.35 -4.51 22.91
C VAL A 155 -0.78 -3.81 21.63
N CYS A 156 -2.08 -3.59 21.47
CA CYS A 156 -2.66 -3.01 20.28
C CYS A 156 -2.98 -1.53 20.48
N TYR A 157 -2.62 -0.74 19.49
CA TYR A 157 -3.00 0.67 19.39
C TYR A 157 -3.74 0.91 18.08
N THR A 158 -4.56 1.92 18.05
CA THR A 158 -5.28 2.34 16.84
C THR A 158 -4.84 3.75 16.49
N GLY A 159 -4.37 3.94 15.28
CA GLY A 159 -4.06 5.26 14.77
C GLY A 159 -5.29 5.95 14.19
N GLU A 160 -5.07 6.83 13.24
CA GLU A 160 -6.11 7.63 12.58
C GLU A 160 -5.89 7.64 11.08
N ILE A 161 -6.98 7.56 10.32
CA ILE A 161 -7.00 7.83 8.89
C ILE A 161 -8.12 8.82 8.57
N GLU A 162 -7.84 9.70 7.61
CA GLU A 162 -8.82 10.60 7.03
C GLU A 162 -9.18 10.07 5.63
N VAL A 163 -10.47 9.88 5.38
CA VAL A 163 -11.00 9.46 4.08
C VAL A 163 -11.71 10.63 3.46
N GLU A 164 -11.14 11.16 2.37
CA GLU A 164 -11.57 12.37 1.69
C GLU A 164 -12.12 12.08 0.30
N THR A 165 -13.14 12.83 -0.09
CA THR A 165 -13.68 12.93 -1.44
C THR A 165 -13.80 14.40 -1.80
N ASP A 166 -14.13 14.73 -3.06
CA ASP A 166 -14.36 16.14 -3.47
C ASP A 166 -15.53 16.82 -2.72
N ALA A 167 -16.39 16.03 -2.07
CA ALA A 167 -17.60 16.49 -1.37
C ALA A 167 -17.49 16.52 0.15
N GLY A 168 -16.34 16.12 0.72
CA GLY A 168 -16.09 16.14 2.16
C GLY A 168 -15.23 14.98 2.64
N PHE A 169 -15.06 14.90 3.95
CA PHE A 169 -14.21 13.88 4.56
C PHE A 169 -14.84 13.27 5.81
N VAL A 170 -14.31 12.13 6.24
CA VAL A 170 -14.56 11.52 7.54
C VAL A 170 -13.25 11.04 8.15
N ILE A 171 -13.20 11.00 9.47
CA ILE A 171 -12.06 10.48 10.25
C ILE A 171 -12.46 9.12 10.82
N LEU A 172 -11.60 8.12 10.65
CA LEU A 172 -11.66 6.83 11.33
C LEU A 172 -10.55 6.78 12.37
N ASN A 173 -10.90 6.60 13.64
CA ASN A 173 -9.97 6.60 14.79
C ASN A 173 -10.31 5.53 15.83
N GLN A 174 -11.17 4.59 15.50
CA GLN A 174 -11.49 3.44 16.35
C GLN A 174 -11.15 2.14 15.61
N ALA A 175 -10.67 1.15 16.33
CA ALA A 175 -10.42 -0.17 15.77
C ALA A 175 -11.66 -0.74 15.09
N PHE A 176 -11.50 -1.28 13.88
CA PHE A 176 -12.56 -1.82 13.01
C PHE A 176 -13.64 -0.82 12.60
N GLN A 177 -13.38 0.46 12.74
CA GLN A 177 -14.24 1.49 12.19
C GLN A 177 -14.06 1.55 10.67
N ALA A 178 -15.20 1.64 9.97
CA ALA A 178 -15.22 1.63 8.51
C ALA A 178 -16.09 2.75 7.95
N THR A 179 -15.79 3.12 6.71
CA THR A 179 -16.62 3.99 5.88
C THR A 179 -16.70 3.42 4.46
N GLN A 180 -17.68 3.88 3.71
CA GLN A 180 -17.86 3.52 2.29
C GLN A 180 -17.91 4.78 1.45
N THR A 181 -17.31 4.70 0.26
CA THR A 181 -17.39 5.74 -0.77
C THR A 181 -17.85 5.09 -2.07
N THR A 182 -18.78 5.74 -2.77
CA THR A 182 -19.33 5.22 -4.03
C THR A 182 -18.88 6.04 -5.23
N HIS A 183 -18.52 7.30 -4.99
CA HIS A 183 -18.11 8.25 -6.02
C HIS A 183 -17.42 9.45 -5.34
N ASN A 184 -16.36 10.00 -5.97
CA ASN A 184 -15.63 11.14 -5.42
C ASN A 184 -16.47 12.42 -5.22
N MET A 185 -17.54 12.61 -6.00
CA MET A 185 -18.45 13.77 -5.87
C MET A 185 -19.52 13.61 -4.77
N ARG A 186 -19.45 12.55 -3.97
CA ARG A 186 -20.33 12.34 -2.81
C ARG A 186 -19.50 12.25 -1.54
N PRO A 187 -19.94 12.80 -0.42
CA PRO A 187 -19.20 12.67 0.83
C PRO A 187 -19.10 11.19 1.21
N PRO A 188 -18.04 10.80 1.92
CA PRO A 188 -17.91 9.45 2.48
C PRO A 188 -19.11 9.14 3.39
N GLY A 189 -19.47 7.85 3.47
CA GLY A 189 -20.51 7.39 4.38
C GLY A 189 -20.16 7.68 5.85
N LYS A 190 -21.16 7.80 6.71
CA LYS A 190 -20.92 7.96 8.16
C LYS A 190 -20.11 6.77 8.68
N PRO A 191 -19.05 7.00 9.47
CA PRO A 191 -18.28 5.93 10.07
C PRO A 191 -19.12 5.01 10.95
N TYR A 192 -18.86 3.70 10.86
CA TYR A 192 -19.50 2.69 11.71
C TYR A 192 -18.48 1.61 12.10
N VAL A 193 -18.65 0.98 13.26
CA VAL A 193 -17.77 -0.10 13.70
C VAL A 193 -18.29 -1.43 13.18
N ILE A 194 -17.40 -2.18 12.51
CA ILE A 194 -17.72 -3.53 12.02
C ILE A 194 -17.58 -4.51 13.20
N GLY A 195 -18.66 -5.22 13.53
CA GLY A 195 -18.60 -6.34 14.46
C GLY A 195 -17.95 -7.54 13.79
N LEU A 196 -16.67 -7.77 14.11
CA LEU A 196 -15.93 -8.94 13.62
C LEU A 196 -15.96 -10.04 14.69
N PRO A 197 -16.20 -11.32 14.34
CA PRO A 197 -15.98 -12.44 15.24
C PRO A 197 -14.51 -12.50 15.69
N GLU A 198 -14.24 -12.92 16.93
CA GLU A 198 -12.88 -13.01 17.48
C GLU A 198 -11.90 -13.81 16.59
N GLU A 199 -12.38 -14.88 15.96
CA GLU A 199 -11.59 -15.68 15.02
C GLU A 199 -11.10 -14.86 13.81
N ARG A 200 -11.94 -13.94 13.30
CA ARG A 200 -11.58 -13.03 12.20
C ARG A 200 -10.60 -11.96 12.66
N ILE A 201 -10.80 -11.43 13.86
CA ILE A 201 -9.87 -10.47 14.48
C ILE A 201 -8.49 -11.12 14.59
N ASN A 202 -8.43 -12.32 15.16
CA ASN A 202 -7.18 -13.06 15.32
C ASN A 202 -6.49 -13.36 13.97
N GLN A 203 -7.24 -13.68 12.90
CA GLN A 203 -6.68 -13.87 11.56
C GLN A 203 -6.08 -12.57 10.99
N LEU A 204 -6.71 -11.43 11.23
CA LEU A 204 -6.22 -10.12 10.81
C LEU A 204 -4.98 -9.70 11.61
N LEU A 205 -4.90 -10.04 12.89
CA LEU A 205 -3.77 -9.76 13.78
C LEU A 205 -2.58 -10.71 13.52
N ILE A 206 -2.83 -11.99 13.23
CA ILE A 206 -1.79 -13.01 12.96
C ILE A 206 -0.99 -12.69 11.70
N LEU A 207 -1.56 -11.97 10.73
CA LEU A 207 -0.83 -11.54 9.53
C LEU A 207 0.36 -10.61 9.86
N ARG A 208 0.41 -10.04 11.07
CA ARG A 208 1.52 -9.20 11.55
C ARG A 208 2.66 -9.96 12.21
N LYS A 209 2.45 -11.20 12.67
CA LYS A 209 3.43 -12.01 13.42
C LYS A 209 4.63 -12.54 12.62
N ARG A 210 4.77 -12.24 11.33
CA ARG A 210 5.93 -12.65 10.52
C ARG A 210 6.65 -11.44 9.96
N ASN A 211 7.43 -10.77 10.79
CA ASN A 211 8.60 -10.05 10.32
C ASN A 211 9.77 -11.06 10.31
N PRO A 212 10.23 -11.55 9.14
CA PRO A 212 11.34 -12.51 9.09
C PRO A 212 12.71 -11.90 9.44
N TYR A 213 12.77 -10.60 9.75
CA TYR A 213 14.02 -9.89 10.02
C TYR A 213 14.28 -9.64 11.52
N VAL A 214 13.47 -10.19 12.44
CA VAL A 214 13.65 -10.02 13.91
C VAL A 214 14.04 -11.33 14.62
N ASP A 215 14.05 -12.47 13.94
CA ASP A 215 14.33 -13.78 14.55
C ASP A 215 15.79 -14.26 14.36
N GLU A 216 16.78 -13.36 14.22
CA GLU A 216 18.21 -13.69 14.32
C GLU A 216 18.93 -12.70 15.24
N GLU A 217 18.81 -12.92 16.56
CA GLU A 217 19.85 -12.66 17.57
C GLU A 217 19.91 -13.83 18.58
#